data_723ab4619af2ada789cfbb585dfdc3c0
#
_entry.id   723ab4619af2ada789cfbb585dfdc3c0
#
_cell.length_a   1.000
_cell.length_b   1.000
_cell.length_c   1.000
_cell.angle_alpha   90.00
_cell.angle_beta   90.00
_cell.angle_gamma   90.00
#
_symmetry.space_group_name_H-M   'P 1'
#
loop_
_entity.id
_entity.type
_entity.pdbx_description
1 polymer ?
#
loop_
_entity_poly.entity_id
_entity_poly.type
_entity_poly.pdbx_seq_one_letter_code
_entity_poly.pdbx_strand_id
1 'polypeptide(L)'
;MGIEQVIDRYCEAWSTKERAKRAEIVNEVWAESGTYSDPRSDVRGREALVGLIDAANVQFPPGIEIKRTSAVDAHHNVARFAWALSGEGISMEGIDIAFLSDDGTRLERVIGFFGPLAPEA
;
A
#
# COMPACT_ATOMS: atom_id res chain seq x y z
N MET A 1 5.21 16.90 0.42
CA MET A 1 5.81 15.59 0.09
C MET A 1 5.71 15.33 -1.40
N GLY A 2 6.78 14.81 -1.98
CA GLY A 2 6.71 14.34 -3.36
C GLY A 2 6.02 12.97 -3.45
N ILE A 3 5.76 12.52 -4.67
CA ILE A 3 5.03 11.27 -4.92
C ILE A 3 5.70 10.05 -4.27
N GLU A 4 7.05 9.98 -4.32
CA GLU A 4 7.77 8.87 -3.70
C GLU A 4 7.59 8.85 -2.19
N GLN A 5 7.59 10.02 -1.56
CA GLN A 5 7.39 10.14 -0.12
C GLN A 5 5.97 9.73 0.29
N VAL A 6 4.96 10.11 -0.50
CA VAL A 6 3.58 9.70 -0.24
C VAL A 6 3.46 8.18 -0.32
N ILE A 7 4.04 7.57 -1.34
CA ILE A 7 4.02 6.12 -1.53
C ILE A 7 4.78 5.41 -0.41
N ASP A 8 5.96 5.89 -0.04
CA ASP A 8 6.75 5.29 1.04
C ASP A 8 6.03 5.39 2.39
N ARG A 9 5.37 6.51 2.63
CA ARG A 9 4.57 6.70 3.84
C ARG A 9 3.38 5.74 3.86
N TYR A 10 2.73 5.54 2.73
CA TYR A 10 1.66 4.55 2.58
C TYR A 10 2.17 3.12 2.91
N CYS A 11 3.31 2.73 2.35
CA CYS A 11 3.91 1.43 2.65
C CYS A 11 4.24 1.29 4.14
N GLU A 12 4.68 2.37 4.78
CA GLU A 12 4.96 2.39 6.21
C GLU A 12 3.71 2.07 7.04
N ALA A 13 2.53 2.49 6.60
CA ALA A 13 1.29 2.15 7.29
C ALA A 13 1.08 0.65 7.42
N TRP A 14 1.42 -0.12 6.39
CA TRP A 14 1.30 -1.57 6.40
C TRP A 14 2.28 -2.24 7.36
N SER A 15 3.40 -1.60 7.65
CA SER A 15 4.44 -2.12 8.56
C SER A 15 4.31 -1.60 10.00
N THR A 16 3.45 -0.62 10.23
CA THR A 16 3.28 0.01 11.54
C THR A 16 2.41 -0.86 12.43
N LYS A 17 2.94 -1.28 13.58
CA LYS A 17 2.24 -2.19 14.49
C LYS A 17 1.20 -1.48 15.37
N GLU A 18 1.45 -0.22 15.72
CA GLU A 18 0.55 0.55 16.55
C GLU A 18 -0.62 1.08 15.73
N ARG A 19 -1.85 0.69 16.09
CA ARG A 19 -3.05 1.06 15.34
C ARG A 19 -3.28 2.55 15.24
N ALA A 20 -3.10 3.29 16.33
CA ALA A 20 -3.30 4.74 16.33
C ALA A 20 -2.35 5.45 15.37
N LYS A 21 -1.09 5.02 15.32
CA LYS A 21 -0.11 5.57 14.42
C LYS A 21 -0.40 5.22 12.97
N ARG A 22 -0.86 4.01 12.72
CA ARG A 22 -1.29 3.55 11.40
C ARG A 22 -2.44 4.40 10.88
N ALA A 23 -3.44 4.65 11.71
CA ALA A 23 -4.58 5.50 11.35
C ALA A 23 -4.13 6.93 11.03
N GLU A 24 -3.18 7.46 11.79
CA GLU A 24 -2.59 8.77 11.54
C GLU A 24 -1.92 8.83 10.16
N ILE A 25 -1.14 7.81 9.82
CA ILE A 25 -0.49 7.73 8.50
C ILE A 25 -1.53 7.66 7.38
N VAL A 26 -2.53 6.81 7.52
CA VAL A 26 -3.60 6.69 6.52
C VAL A 26 -4.31 8.03 6.33
N ASN A 27 -4.63 8.73 7.42
CA ASN A 27 -5.26 10.05 7.32
C ASN A 27 -4.39 11.09 6.60
N GLU A 28 -3.07 10.91 6.66
CA GLU A 28 -2.12 11.82 6.03
C GLU A 28 -2.04 11.61 4.52
N VAL A 29 -2.02 10.36 4.04
CA VAL A 29 -1.72 10.03 2.64
C VAL A 29 -2.89 9.46 1.84
N TRP A 30 -4.00 9.14 2.48
CA TRP A 30 -5.15 8.50 1.83
C TRP A 30 -6.31 9.48 1.68
N ALA A 31 -6.86 9.59 0.47
CA ALA A 31 -8.03 10.42 0.24
C ALA A 31 -9.22 9.90 1.06
N GLU A 32 -10.12 10.78 1.48
CA GLU A 32 -11.25 10.43 2.32
C GLU A 32 -12.08 9.28 1.75
N SER A 33 -12.31 9.29 0.44
CA SER A 33 -13.04 8.23 -0.25
C SER A 33 -12.13 7.31 -1.06
N GLY A 34 -10.83 7.26 -0.71
CA GLY A 34 -9.85 6.45 -1.41
C GLY A 34 -10.22 4.96 -1.42
N THR A 35 -9.91 4.29 -2.52
CA THR A 35 -10.22 2.87 -2.68
C THR A 35 -8.95 2.03 -2.77
N TYR A 36 -8.99 0.86 -2.18
CA TYR A 36 -7.91 -0.11 -2.24
C TYR A 36 -8.48 -1.45 -2.69
N SER A 37 -7.82 -2.06 -3.65
CA SER A 37 -8.18 -3.43 -4.05
C SER A 37 -6.93 -4.26 -4.33
N ASP A 38 -7.02 -5.53 -4.02
CA ASP A 38 -6.04 -6.55 -4.39
C ASP A 38 -6.81 -7.86 -4.63
N PRO A 39 -6.13 -8.99 -4.94
CA PRO A 39 -6.86 -10.23 -5.23
C PRO A 39 -7.78 -10.74 -4.10
N ARG A 40 -7.60 -10.26 -2.88
CA ARG A 40 -8.34 -10.73 -1.71
C ARG A 40 -9.23 -9.66 -1.08
N SER A 41 -9.10 -8.41 -1.51
CA SER A 41 -9.71 -7.29 -0.80
C SER A 41 -10.21 -6.22 -1.75
N ASP A 42 -11.27 -5.52 -1.32
CA ASP A 42 -11.82 -4.39 -2.06
C ASP A 42 -12.52 -3.49 -1.04
N VAL A 43 -11.89 -2.38 -0.67
CA VAL A 43 -12.40 -1.50 0.38
C VAL A 43 -12.37 -0.04 -0.05
N ARG A 44 -13.22 0.76 0.58
CA ARG A 44 -13.32 2.21 0.34
C ARG A 44 -13.28 2.97 1.66
N GLY A 45 -12.53 4.07 1.66
CA GLY A 45 -12.46 5.00 2.79
C GLY A 45 -11.31 4.68 3.73
N ARG A 46 -10.95 5.67 4.54
CA ARG A 46 -9.80 5.58 5.46
C ARG A 46 -10.02 4.52 6.54
N GLU A 47 -11.20 4.53 7.14
CA GLU A 47 -11.50 3.60 8.22
C GLU A 47 -11.46 2.15 7.74
N ALA A 48 -12.00 1.90 6.54
CA ALA A 48 -11.99 0.57 5.96
C ALA A 48 -10.56 0.11 5.63
N LEU A 49 -9.71 1.00 5.13
CA LEU A 49 -8.32 0.67 4.87
C LEU A 49 -7.57 0.36 6.17
N VAL A 50 -7.75 1.17 7.21
CA VAL A 50 -7.14 0.90 8.53
C VAL A 50 -7.58 -0.46 9.04
N GLY A 51 -8.85 -0.79 8.95
CA GLY A 51 -9.38 -2.09 9.36
C GLY A 51 -8.78 -3.25 8.58
N LEU A 52 -8.60 -3.09 7.28
CA LEU A 52 -7.96 -4.10 6.43
C LEU A 52 -6.51 -4.33 6.84
N ILE A 53 -5.76 -3.24 7.05
CA ILE A 53 -4.35 -3.33 7.48
C ILE A 53 -4.26 -3.95 8.87
N ASP A 54 -5.16 -3.59 9.78
CA ASP A 54 -5.23 -4.20 11.12
C ASP A 54 -5.38 -5.72 11.01
N ALA A 55 -6.31 -6.19 10.18
CA ALA A 55 -6.55 -7.61 9.99
C ALA A 55 -5.32 -8.32 9.41
N ALA A 56 -4.66 -7.69 8.44
CA ALA A 56 -3.43 -8.25 7.86
C ALA A 56 -2.32 -8.36 8.91
N ASN A 57 -2.16 -7.34 9.74
CA ASN A 57 -1.11 -7.33 10.77
C ASN A 57 -1.33 -8.36 11.87
N VAL A 58 -2.57 -8.74 12.16
CA VAL A 58 -2.87 -9.82 13.11
C VAL A 58 -2.28 -11.14 12.60
N GLN A 59 -2.26 -11.35 11.30
CA GLN A 59 -1.80 -12.59 10.68
C GLN A 59 -0.29 -12.60 10.42
N PHE A 60 0.35 -11.43 10.42
CA PHE A 60 1.78 -11.35 10.17
C PHE A 60 2.57 -11.70 11.42
N PRO A 61 3.65 -12.49 11.29
CA PRO A 61 4.60 -12.68 12.40
C PRO A 61 5.24 -11.34 12.80
N PRO A 62 5.76 -11.23 14.03
CA PRO A 62 6.53 -10.07 14.43
C PRO A 62 7.71 -9.81 13.49
N GLY A 63 8.03 -8.56 13.24
CA GLY A 63 9.17 -8.19 12.40
C GLY A 63 8.92 -8.16 10.90
N ILE A 64 7.68 -8.37 10.47
CA ILE A 64 7.33 -8.25 9.05
C ILE A 64 7.42 -6.77 8.63
N GLU A 65 8.06 -6.55 7.49
CA GLU A 65 8.14 -5.24 6.86
C GLU A 65 7.61 -5.28 5.43
N ILE A 66 6.92 -4.21 5.05
CA ILE A 66 6.50 -4.00 3.66
C ILE A 66 7.24 -2.76 3.17
N LYS A 67 7.99 -2.90 2.09
CA LYS A 67 8.81 -1.83 1.52
C LYS A 67 8.65 -1.78 0.02
N ARG A 68 8.78 -0.56 -0.51
CA ARG A 68 8.93 -0.38 -1.95
C ARG A 68 10.32 -0.92 -2.36
N THR A 69 10.36 -1.67 -3.45
CA THR A 69 11.59 -2.32 -3.93
C THR A 69 12.03 -1.85 -5.30
N SER A 70 11.28 -0.95 -5.93
CA SER A 70 11.63 -0.35 -7.21
C SER A 70 11.60 1.17 -7.14
N ALA A 71 12.11 1.84 -8.16
CA ALA A 71 11.79 3.24 -8.38
C ALA A 71 10.29 3.40 -8.62
N VAL A 72 9.77 4.59 -8.38
CA VAL A 72 8.38 4.91 -8.72
C VAL A 72 8.34 5.38 -10.16
N ASP A 73 7.56 4.69 -10.99
CA ASP A 73 7.32 5.08 -12.37
C ASP A 73 5.99 5.80 -12.43
N ALA A 74 6.01 7.10 -12.74
CA ALA A 74 4.83 7.94 -12.61
C ALA A 74 4.68 8.95 -13.74
N HIS A 75 3.43 9.17 -14.13
CA HIS A 75 3.04 10.25 -15.04
C HIS A 75 1.54 10.52 -14.87
N HIS A 76 1.12 11.75 -15.12
CA HIS A 76 -0.32 12.12 -15.11
C HIS A 76 -1.06 11.64 -13.85
N ASN A 77 -0.42 11.78 -12.69
CA ASN A 77 -0.97 11.38 -11.39
C ASN A 77 -1.30 9.89 -11.26
N VAL A 78 -0.67 9.06 -12.08
CA VAL A 78 -0.71 7.60 -11.95
C VAL A 78 0.72 7.10 -11.73
N ALA A 79 0.88 6.18 -10.80
CA ALA A 79 2.18 5.62 -10.49
C ALA A 79 2.10 4.09 -10.43
N ARG A 80 3.22 3.44 -10.72
CA ARG A 80 3.39 2.01 -10.43
C ARG A 80 4.71 1.79 -9.73
N PHE A 81 4.75 0.81 -8.86
CA PHE A 81 5.95 0.48 -8.12
C PHE A 81 5.89 -0.97 -7.63
N ALA A 82 7.05 -1.57 -7.48
CA ALA A 82 7.16 -2.90 -6.87
C ALA A 82 7.31 -2.77 -5.36
N TRP A 83 6.79 -3.76 -4.64
CA TRP A 83 6.90 -3.85 -3.19
C TRP A 83 7.24 -5.28 -2.78
N ALA A 84 7.76 -5.43 -1.58
CA ALA A 84 8.00 -6.73 -0.97
C ALA A 84 7.59 -6.72 0.49
N LEU A 85 7.01 -7.82 0.91
CA LEU A 85 6.72 -8.14 2.30
C LEU A 85 7.72 -9.22 2.71
N SER A 86 8.48 -8.99 3.78
CA SER A 86 9.52 -9.92 4.19
C SER A 86 9.70 -9.95 5.70
N GLY A 87 10.19 -11.07 6.21
CA GLY A 87 10.51 -11.30 7.62
C GLY A 87 10.13 -12.70 8.06
N GLU A 88 10.76 -13.23 9.10
CA GLU A 88 10.42 -14.50 9.74
C GLU A 88 10.13 -15.67 8.78
N GLY A 89 10.94 -15.79 7.73
CA GLY A 89 10.77 -16.89 6.76
C GLY A 89 9.63 -16.68 5.77
N ILE A 90 8.96 -15.53 5.80
CA ILE A 90 7.90 -15.18 4.85
C ILE A 90 8.46 -14.18 3.85
N SER A 91 8.16 -14.40 2.58
CA SER A 91 8.53 -13.48 1.51
C SER A 91 7.41 -13.46 0.48
N MET A 92 6.92 -12.27 0.17
CA MET A 92 5.92 -12.06 -0.87
C MET A 92 6.23 -10.75 -1.57
N GLU A 93 6.03 -10.70 -2.87
CA GLU A 93 6.25 -9.49 -3.64
C GLU A 93 5.09 -9.22 -4.57
N GLY A 94 4.98 -7.99 -5.03
CA GLY A 94 3.91 -7.59 -5.92
C GLY A 94 4.18 -6.24 -6.56
N ILE A 95 3.18 -5.78 -7.30
CA ILE A 95 3.18 -4.47 -7.96
C ILE A 95 1.90 -3.77 -7.56
N ASP A 96 2.00 -2.49 -7.22
CA ASP A 96 0.84 -1.62 -6.99
C ASP A 96 0.75 -0.59 -8.10
N ILE A 97 -0.48 -0.29 -8.48
CA ILE A 97 -0.82 0.86 -9.32
C ILE A 97 -1.53 1.86 -8.41
N ALA A 98 -1.06 3.09 -8.38
CA ALA A 98 -1.59 4.14 -7.52
C ALA A 98 -2.10 5.32 -8.35
N PHE A 99 -3.27 5.83 -7.96
CA PHE A 99 -3.83 7.05 -8.54
C PHE A 99 -3.81 8.13 -7.48
N LEU A 100 -3.21 9.28 -7.80
CA LEU A 100 -3.07 10.37 -6.86
C LEU A 100 -4.10 11.46 -7.10
N SER A 101 -4.38 12.24 -6.06
CA SER A 101 -5.17 13.45 -6.16
C SER A 101 -4.51 14.45 -7.12
N ASP A 102 -5.27 15.41 -7.61
CA ASP A 102 -4.77 16.41 -8.59
C ASP A 102 -3.54 17.14 -8.05
N ASP A 103 -3.50 17.41 -6.76
CA ASP A 103 -2.36 18.09 -6.14
C ASP A 103 -1.21 17.14 -5.78
N GLY A 104 -1.37 15.84 -6.02
CA GLY A 104 -0.32 14.84 -5.78
C GLY A 104 -0.06 14.52 -4.31
N THR A 105 -0.91 14.97 -3.39
CA THR A 105 -0.65 14.83 -1.95
C THR A 105 -1.31 13.63 -1.31
N ARG A 106 -2.30 13.03 -1.96
CA ARG A 106 -3.04 11.88 -1.42
C ARG A 106 -3.27 10.83 -2.48
N LEU A 107 -3.35 9.59 -2.01
CA LEU A 107 -3.70 8.43 -2.82
C LEU A 107 -5.22 8.32 -2.89
N GLU A 108 -5.77 8.31 -4.09
CA GLU A 108 -7.21 8.17 -4.33
C GLU A 108 -7.60 6.74 -4.64
N ARG A 109 -6.66 5.97 -5.16
CA ARG A 109 -6.91 4.57 -5.49
C ARG A 109 -5.59 3.83 -5.55
N VAL A 110 -5.54 2.66 -4.94
CA VAL A 110 -4.40 1.74 -5.08
C VAL A 110 -4.95 0.38 -5.48
N ILE A 111 -4.36 -0.21 -6.51
CA ILE A 111 -4.69 -1.55 -6.99
C ILE A 111 -3.43 -2.38 -6.87
N GLY A 112 -3.49 -3.46 -6.09
CA GLY A 112 -2.35 -4.35 -5.87
C GLY A 112 -2.46 -5.65 -6.65
N PHE A 113 -1.32 -6.12 -7.11
CA PHE A 113 -1.18 -7.43 -7.75
C PHE A 113 -0.09 -8.21 -7.05
N PHE A 114 -0.28 -9.51 -6.86
CA PHE A 114 0.67 -10.37 -6.16
C PHE A 114 1.50 -11.18 -7.15
N GLY A 115 2.81 -11.21 -6.90
CA GLY A 115 3.74 -12.02 -7.65
C GLY A 115 4.01 -11.51 -9.06
N PRO A 116 4.84 -12.23 -9.82
CA PRO A 116 5.07 -11.94 -11.23
C PRO A 116 3.91 -12.44 -12.09
N LEU A 117 3.85 -11.96 -13.33
CA LEU A 117 2.89 -12.49 -14.27
C LEU A 117 3.16 -13.97 -14.51
N ALA A 118 2.10 -14.78 -14.51
CA ALA A 118 2.21 -16.18 -14.88
C ALA A 118 2.52 -16.29 -16.38
N PRO A 119 3.29 -17.30 -16.79
CA PRO A 119 3.50 -17.50 -18.23
C PRO A 119 2.19 -17.87 -18.92
N GLU A 120 2.11 -17.56 -20.22
CA GLU A 120 0.98 -17.95 -21.03
C GLU A 120 0.89 -19.48 -21.11
N ALA A 121 -0.30 -20.02 -20.93
CA ALA A 121 -0.55 -21.46 -20.92
C ALA A 121 -0.50 -22.06 -22.33
#